data_c0436d9a2d2c0d1ece633e36664dd412
#
_entry.id   c0436d9a2d2c0d1ece633e36664dd412
#
_cell.length_a   1.000
_cell.length_b   1.000
_cell.length_c   1.000
_cell.angle_alpha   90.00
_cell.angle_beta   90.00
_cell.angle_gamma   90.00
#
_symmetry.space_group_name_H-M   'P 1'
#
loop_
_entity.id
_entity.type
_entity.pdbx_description
1 polymer ?
#
loop_
_entity_poly.entity_id
_entity_poly.type
_entity_poly.pdbx_seq_one_letter_code
_entity_poly.pdbx_strand_id
1 'polypeptide(L)'
;EMLRSLVGSEMCIRDRYLQTIVFILVIAALVQFVEMFLKKQMPPLYKALGVYLPLITTNCAVLGVALNSVTKGYNILESVVYGFATAFGFFIAIVLMAGVREKIEYNDIPKPFQGTAIVLLTACLMAIAFMGFSGMI
;
A
#
# COMPACT_ATOMS: atom_id res chain seq x y z
N GLU A 1 -15.67 -11.97 -35.50
CA GLU A 1 -15.13 -12.61 -34.27
C GLU A 1 -14.05 -11.76 -33.59
N MET A 2 -13.16 -11.12 -34.34
CA MET A 2 -12.11 -10.24 -33.80
C MET A 2 -12.66 -9.01 -33.04
N LEU A 3 -13.71 -8.37 -33.54
CA LEU A 3 -14.38 -7.24 -32.90
C LEU A 3 -15.09 -7.65 -31.59
N ARG A 4 -15.66 -8.86 -31.51
CA ARG A 4 -16.30 -9.40 -30.30
C ARG A 4 -15.25 -9.69 -29.20
N SER A 5 -14.08 -10.17 -29.58
CA SER A 5 -12.96 -10.41 -28.66
C SER A 5 -12.38 -9.11 -28.10
N LEU A 6 -12.24 -8.05 -28.94
CA LEU A 6 -11.79 -6.74 -28.51
C LEU A 6 -12.79 -6.07 -27.55
N VAL A 7 -14.08 -6.10 -27.85
CA VAL A 7 -15.14 -5.54 -26.98
C VAL A 7 -15.20 -6.29 -25.65
N GLY A 8 -15.05 -7.60 -25.64
CA GLY A 8 -14.96 -8.40 -24.40
C GLY A 8 -13.72 -8.07 -23.57
N SER A 9 -12.58 -7.84 -24.21
CA SER A 9 -11.34 -7.47 -23.52
C SER A 9 -11.42 -6.06 -22.93
N GLU A 10 -11.98 -5.10 -23.66
CA GLU A 10 -12.21 -3.74 -23.15
C GLU A 10 -13.20 -3.69 -21.99
N MET A 11 -14.25 -4.50 -22.04
CA MET A 11 -15.21 -4.62 -20.96
C MET A 11 -14.58 -5.19 -19.68
N CYS A 12 -13.75 -6.22 -19.80
CA CYS A 12 -13.00 -6.78 -18.66
C CYS A 12 -12.01 -5.79 -18.05
N ILE A 13 -11.31 -5.00 -18.85
CA ILE A 13 -10.39 -3.95 -18.37
C ILE A 13 -11.17 -2.85 -17.66
N ARG A 14 -12.30 -2.44 -18.22
CA ARG A 14 -13.18 -1.41 -17.66
C ARG A 14 -13.82 -1.84 -16.34
N ASP A 15 -14.28 -3.09 -16.24
CA ASP A 15 -14.84 -3.64 -15.00
C ASP A 15 -13.78 -3.74 -13.90
N ARG A 16 -12.56 -4.15 -14.24
CA ARG A 16 -11.44 -4.22 -13.29
C ARG A 16 -11.03 -2.84 -12.80
N TYR A 17 -11.04 -1.84 -13.67
CA TYR A 17 -10.75 -0.46 -13.30
C TYR A 17 -11.83 0.13 -12.39
N LEU A 18 -13.11 -0.10 -12.69
CA LEU A 18 -14.23 0.29 -11.84
C LEU A 18 -14.18 -0.40 -10.48
N GLN A 19 -13.83 -1.67 -10.42
CA GLN A 19 -13.68 -2.42 -9.18
C GLN A 19 -12.59 -1.79 -8.30
N THR A 20 -11.45 -1.40 -8.85
CA THR A 20 -10.38 -0.73 -8.13
C THR A 20 -10.84 0.61 -7.55
N ILE A 21 -11.56 1.42 -8.33
CA ILE A 21 -12.10 2.70 -7.88
C ILE A 21 -13.11 2.52 -6.74
N VAL A 22 -14.00 1.54 -6.84
CA VAL A 22 -14.98 1.23 -5.79
C VAL A 22 -14.27 0.80 -4.51
N PHE A 23 -13.24 -0.03 -4.56
CA PHE A 23 -12.47 -0.42 -3.39
C PHE A 23 -11.77 0.78 -2.72
N ILE A 24 -11.15 1.65 -3.49
CA ILE A 24 -10.52 2.87 -2.97
C ILE A 24 -11.57 3.74 -2.27
N LEU A 25 -12.73 3.91 -2.88
CA LEU A 25 -13.82 4.72 -2.34
C LEU A 25 -14.38 4.12 -1.03
N VAL A 26 -14.60 2.82 -0.96
CA VAL A 26 -15.06 2.13 0.24
C VAL A 26 -14.03 2.23 1.37
N ILE A 27 -12.75 1.99 1.07
CA ILE A 27 -11.67 2.13 2.04
C ILE A 27 -11.58 3.57 2.56
N ALA A 28 -11.68 4.57 1.67
CA ALA A 28 -11.67 5.97 2.04
C ALA A 28 -12.85 6.33 2.94
N ALA A 29 -14.06 5.87 2.63
CA ALA A 29 -15.26 6.11 3.43
C ALA A 29 -15.14 5.48 4.83
N LEU A 30 -14.64 4.25 4.93
CA LEU A 30 -14.41 3.56 6.21
C LEU A 30 -13.38 4.28 7.06
N VAL A 31 -12.28 4.73 6.47
CA VAL A 31 -11.23 5.47 7.20
C VAL A 31 -11.74 6.82 7.67
N GLN A 32 -12.52 7.55 6.87
CA GLN A 32 -13.15 8.80 7.29
C GLN A 32 -14.15 8.58 8.44
N PHE A 33 -14.88 7.48 8.40
CA PHE A 33 -15.77 7.11 9.51
C PHE A 33 -14.98 6.85 10.80
N VAL A 34 -13.88 6.09 10.73
CA VAL A 34 -12.99 5.81 11.85
C VAL A 34 -12.36 7.12 12.36
N GLU A 35 -11.95 8.02 11.47
CA GLU A 35 -11.38 9.32 11.82
C GLU A 35 -12.38 10.17 12.63
N MET A 36 -13.64 10.25 12.18
CA MET A 36 -14.69 10.96 12.93
C MET A 36 -14.94 10.34 14.30
N PHE A 37 -14.92 9.01 14.38
CA PHE A 37 -15.10 8.29 15.63
C PHE A 37 -13.96 8.55 16.62
N LEU A 38 -12.71 8.48 16.16
CA LEU A 38 -11.51 8.74 16.98
C LEU A 38 -11.46 10.19 17.46
N LYS A 39 -11.86 11.14 16.62
CA LYS A 39 -11.91 12.57 16.96
C LYS A 39 -12.89 12.85 18.11
N LYS A 40 -13.97 12.09 18.17
CA LYS A 40 -15.01 12.25 19.21
C LYS A 40 -14.66 11.52 20.50
N GLN A 41 -14.08 10.33 20.42
CA GLN A 41 -13.84 9.45 21.57
C GLN A 41 -12.47 9.68 22.24
N MET A 42 -11.43 9.89 21.44
CA MET A 42 -10.05 9.94 21.92
C MET A 42 -9.24 11.09 21.27
N PRO A 43 -9.44 12.35 21.72
CA PRO A 43 -8.73 13.51 21.17
C PRO A 43 -7.19 13.42 21.19
N PRO A 44 -6.53 12.84 22.24
CA PRO A 44 -5.08 12.71 22.25
C PRO A 44 -4.57 11.74 21.22
N LEU A 45 -5.30 10.65 20.96
CA LEU A 45 -4.94 9.66 19.95
C LEU A 45 -5.12 10.22 18.53
N TYR A 46 -6.14 11.05 18.32
CA TYR A 46 -6.36 11.75 17.05
C TYR A 46 -5.21 12.71 16.71
N LYS A 47 -4.67 13.43 17.70
CA LYS A 47 -3.52 14.32 17.48
C LYS A 47 -2.25 13.56 17.08
N ALA A 48 -2.07 12.34 17.59
CA ALA A 48 -0.94 11.50 17.25
C ALA A 48 -1.09 10.76 15.89
N LEU A 49 -2.30 10.26 15.59
CA LEU A 49 -2.57 9.41 14.42
C LEU A 49 -3.33 10.12 13.28
N GLY A 50 -3.89 11.30 13.51
CA GLY A 50 -4.78 11.96 12.56
C GLY A 50 -4.16 12.26 11.19
N VAL A 51 -2.84 12.47 11.13
CA VAL A 51 -2.11 12.67 9.86
C VAL A 51 -1.87 11.34 9.14
N TYR A 52 -1.80 10.21 9.88
CA TYR A 52 -1.52 8.89 9.31
C TYR A 52 -2.78 8.18 8.80
N LEU A 53 -3.95 8.54 9.26
CA LEU A 53 -5.23 7.95 8.84
C LEU A 53 -5.51 8.11 7.34
N PRO A 54 -5.39 9.32 6.74
CA PRO A 54 -5.49 9.47 5.29
C PRO A 54 -4.41 8.71 4.51
N LEU A 55 -3.24 8.53 5.12
CA LEU A 55 -2.12 7.80 4.50
C LEU A 55 -2.41 6.29 4.35
N ILE A 56 -3.25 5.72 5.23
CA ILE A 56 -3.69 4.32 5.12
C ILE A 56 -4.56 4.10 3.90
N THR A 57 -5.42 5.04 3.54
CA THR A 57 -6.30 4.94 2.37
C THR A 57 -5.54 4.93 1.05
N THR A 58 -4.43 5.65 0.98
CA THR A 58 -3.59 5.74 -0.21
C THR A 58 -2.52 4.65 -0.27
N ASN A 59 -2.49 3.75 0.71
CA ASN A 59 -1.49 2.70 0.79
C ASN A 59 -1.76 1.57 -0.21
N CYS A 60 -0.86 1.43 -1.19
CA CYS A 60 -0.94 0.40 -2.23
C CYS A 60 -0.95 -1.03 -1.67
N ALA A 61 -0.35 -1.28 -0.50
CA ALA A 61 -0.34 -2.61 0.12
C ALA A 61 -1.74 -3.04 0.57
N VAL A 62 -2.51 -2.13 1.17
CA VAL A 62 -3.90 -2.40 1.60
C VAL A 62 -4.78 -2.67 0.39
N LEU A 63 -4.67 -1.84 -0.64
CA LEU A 63 -5.41 -2.03 -1.89
C LEU A 63 -5.02 -3.33 -2.59
N GLY A 64 -3.72 -3.66 -2.62
CA GLY A 64 -3.20 -4.89 -3.22
C GLY A 64 -3.73 -6.15 -2.54
N VAL A 65 -3.82 -6.16 -1.21
CA VAL A 65 -4.41 -7.27 -0.45
C VAL A 65 -5.89 -7.43 -0.78
N ALA A 66 -6.65 -6.34 -0.82
CA ALA A 66 -8.07 -6.37 -1.13
C ALA A 66 -8.34 -6.90 -2.55
N LEU A 67 -7.60 -6.40 -3.54
CA LEU A 67 -7.71 -6.84 -4.93
C LEU A 67 -7.31 -8.32 -5.10
N ASN A 68 -6.22 -8.75 -4.49
CA ASN A 68 -5.78 -10.15 -4.57
C ASN A 68 -6.76 -11.11 -3.90
N SER A 69 -7.34 -10.73 -2.76
CA SER A 69 -8.36 -11.56 -2.09
C SER A 69 -9.58 -11.79 -2.96
N VAL A 70 -10.02 -10.77 -3.69
CA VAL A 70 -11.18 -10.88 -4.59
C VAL A 70 -10.81 -11.62 -5.88
N THR A 71 -9.66 -11.34 -6.49
CA THR A 71 -9.28 -12.00 -7.76
C THR A 71 -8.99 -13.48 -7.61
N LYS A 72 -8.46 -13.89 -6.45
CA LYS A 72 -8.18 -15.31 -6.15
C LYS A 72 -9.36 -16.03 -5.49
N GLY A 73 -10.43 -15.32 -5.13
CA GLY A 73 -11.61 -15.90 -4.52
C GLY A 73 -11.37 -16.57 -3.17
N TYR A 74 -10.47 -15.99 -2.35
CA TYR A 74 -10.15 -16.54 -1.04
C TYR A 74 -11.35 -16.53 -0.10
N ASN A 75 -11.45 -17.56 0.73
CA ASN A 75 -12.38 -17.61 1.84
C ASN A 75 -12.03 -16.52 2.87
N ILE A 76 -12.98 -16.15 3.73
CA ILE A 76 -12.79 -15.12 4.75
C ILE A 76 -11.58 -15.43 5.64
N LEU A 77 -11.40 -16.67 6.07
CA LEU A 77 -10.28 -17.10 6.89
C LEU A 77 -8.93 -16.95 6.17
N GLU A 78 -8.87 -17.38 4.91
CA GLU A 78 -7.68 -17.25 4.06
C GLU A 78 -7.32 -15.81 3.80
N SER A 79 -8.32 -14.95 3.56
CA SER A 79 -8.13 -13.50 3.36
C SER A 79 -7.54 -12.83 4.62
N VAL A 80 -7.98 -13.24 5.81
CA VAL A 80 -7.45 -12.72 7.08
C VAL A 80 -5.98 -13.14 7.27
N VAL A 81 -5.66 -14.41 7.05
CA VAL A 81 -4.29 -14.91 7.16
C VAL A 81 -3.37 -14.24 6.15
N TYR A 82 -3.84 -14.10 4.90
CA TYR A 82 -3.10 -13.42 3.84
C TYR A 82 -2.84 -11.94 4.16
N GLY A 83 -3.86 -11.26 4.67
CA GLY A 83 -3.74 -9.85 5.11
C GLY A 83 -2.74 -9.69 6.24
N PHE A 84 -2.75 -10.60 7.22
CA PHE A 84 -1.82 -10.58 8.34
C PHE A 84 -0.37 -10.82 7.90
N ALA A 85 -0.15 -11.81 7.03
CA ALA A 85 1.17 -12.11 6.47
C ALA A 85 1.72 -10.92 5.66
N THR A 86 0.88 -10.28 4.84
CA THR A 86 1.26 -9.11 4.05
C THR A 86 1.58 -7.91 4.95
N ALA A 87 0.79 -7.66 6.00
CA ALA A 87 1.06 -6.60 6.97
C ALA A 87 2.39 -6.80 7.70
N PHE A 88 2.71 -8.03 8.05
CA PHE A 88 3.99 -8.37 8.68
C PHE A 88 5.18 -8.15 7.73
N GLY A 89 5.06 -8.56 6.47
CA GLY A 89 6.08 -8.27 5.44
C GLY A 89 6.29 -6.78 5.21
N PHE A 90 5.22 -6.01 5.18
CA PHE A 90 5.26 -4.56 5.05
C PHE A 90 5.93 -3.89 6.26
N PHE A 91 5.63 -4.37 7.46
CA PHE A 91 6.28 -3.89 8.68
C PHE A 91 7.80 -4.09 8.64
N ILE A 92 8.27 -5.28 8.24
CA ILE A 92 9.72 -5.56 8.10
C ILE A 92 10.34 -4.60 7.07
N ALA A 93 9.68 -4.36 5.95
CA ALA A 93 10.18 -3.44 4.91
C ALA A 93 10.32 -2.01 5.43
N ILE A 94 9.36 -1.52 6.23
CA ILE A 94 9.43 -0.20 6.86
C ILE A 94 10.59 -0.11 7.86
N VAL A 95 10.78 -1.13 8.69
CA VAL A 95 11.88 -1.17 9.67
C VAL A 95 13.24 -1.14 8.98
N LEU A 96 13.41 -1.93 7.90
CA LEU A 96 14.63 -1.92 7.09
C LEU A 96 14.86 -0.55 6.46
N MET A 97 13.83 0.08 5.91
CA MET A 97 13.92 1.42 5.33
C MET A 97 14.32 2.47 6.36
N ALA A 98 13.77 2.38 7.57
CA ALA A 98 14.13 3.26 8.68
C ALA A 98 15.61 3.10 9.08
N GLY A 99 16.11 1.87 9.19
CA GLY A 99 17.51 1.59 9.50
C GLY A 99 18.48 2.10 8.42
N VAL A 100 18.13 1.94 7.15
CA VAL A 100 18.92 2.48 6.04
C VAL A 100 18.94 4.00 6.08
N ARG A 101 17.79 4.64 6.35
CA ARG A 101 17.69 6.11 6.45
C ARG A 101 18.54 6.66 7.58
N GLU A 102 18.50 6.04 8.75
CA GLU A 102 19.34 6.43 9.89
C GLU A 102 20.84 6.37 9.55
N LYS A 103 21.26 5.30 8.87
CA LYS A 103 22.65 5.14 8.45
C LYS A 103 23.09 6.15 7.39
N ILE A 104 22.21 6.56 6.51
CA ILE A 104 22.45 7.55 5.46
C ILE A 104 22.62 8.97 6.07
N GLU A 105 21.89 9.28 7.14
CA GLU A 105 21.93 10.61 7.79
C GLU A 105 23.31 10.97 8.32
N TYR A 106 24.14 9.97 8.66
CA TYR A 106 25.53 10.18 9.12
C TYR A 106 26.56 10.26 7.99
N ASN A 107 26.17 10.10 6.73
CA ASN A 107 27.06 10.17 5.58
C ASN A 107 27.00 11.55 4.92
N ASP A 108 28.17 12.00 4.39
CA ASP A 108 28.26 13.22 3.58
C ASP A 108 27.57 13.02 2.22
N ILE A 109 26.33 13.49 2.14
CA ILE A 109 25.52 13.41 0.93
C ILE A 109 25.70 14.70 0.11
N PRO A 110 25.95 14.62 -1.21
CA PRO A 110 25.98 15.78 -2.08
C PRO A 110 24.69 16.61 -1.99
N LYS A 111 24.81 17.92 -1.94
CA LYS A 111 23.69 18.86 -1.77
C LYS A 111 22.45 18.59 -2.66
N PRO A 112 22.57 18.20 -3.95
CA PRO A 112 21.39 17.93 -4.78
C PRO A 112 20.58 16.69 -4.39
N PHE A 113 21.18 15.75 -3.63
CA PHE A 113 20.54 14.52 -3.18
C PHE A 113 20.04 14.57 -1.74
N GLN A 114 20.28 15.66 -1.02
CA GLN A 114 19.83 15.80 0.35
C GLN A 114 18.30 15.90 0.45
N GLY A 115 17.74 15.30 1.49
CA GLY A 115 16.31 15.34 1.80
C GLY A 115 15.51 14.20 1.18
N THR A 116 14.40 14.51 0.53
CA THR A 116 13.44 13.54 0.00
C THR A 116 14.01 12.71 -1.15
N ALA A 117 14.94 13.28 -1.94
CA ALA A 117 15.52 12.61 -3.11
C ALA A 117 16.29 11.34 -2.74
N ILE A 118 17.10 11.36 -1.69
CA ILE A 118 17.87 10.19 -1.25
C ILE A 118 16.96 9.11 -0.68
N VAL A 119 15.87 9.49 -0.01
CA VAL A 119 14.87 8.54 0.53
C VAL A 119 14.16 7.80 -0.60
N LEU A 120 13.78 8.50 -1.67
CA LEU A 120 13.18 7.90 -2.85
C LEU A 120 14.14 6.98 -3.59
N LEU A 121 15.41 7.39 -3.71
CA LEU A 121 16.44 6.56 -4.34
C LEU A 121 16.66 5.25 -3.55
N THR A 122 16.77 5.33 -2.23
CA THR A 122 16.93 4.14 -1.38
C THR A 122 15.70 3.24 -1.41
N ALA A 123 14.49 3.80 -1.46
CA ALA A 123 13.26 3.04 -1.62
C ALA A 123 13.24 2.29 -2.96
N CYS A 124 13.70 2.93 -4.03
CA CYS A 124 13.79 2.34 -5.36
C CYS A 124 14.79 1.17 -5.39
N LEU A 125 15.97 1.34 -4.81
CA LEU A 125 16.98 0.28 -4.71
C LEU A 125 16.50 -0.88 -3.85
N MET A 126 15.80 -0.61 -2.75
CA MET A 126 15.21 -1.63 -1.89
C MET A 126 14.10 -2.40 -2.62
N ALA A 127 13.28 -1.72 -3.42
CA ALA A 127 12.25 -2.36 -4.24
C ALA A 127 12.87 -3.33 -5.27
N ILE A 128 13.98 -2.95 -5.91
CA ILE A 128 14.71 -3.82 -6.84
C ILE A 128 15.28 -5.05 -6.11
N ALA A 129 15.84 -4.86 -4.91
CA ALA A 129 16.35 -5.96 -4.09
C ALA A 129 15.24 -6.94 -3.71
N PHE A 130 14.06 -6.46 -3.31
CA PHE A 130 12.91 -7.33 -3.03
C PHE A 130 12.35 -8.03 -4.27
N MET A 131 12.48 -7.42 -5.44
CA MET A 131 12.06 -8.02 -6.70
C MET A 131 12.87 -9.29 -7.04
N GLY A 132 14.13 -9.36 -6.59
CA GLY A 132 14.96 -10.56 -6.69
C GLY A 132 14.38 -11.76 -5.93
N PHE A 133 13.65 -11.54 -4.84
CA PHE A 133 12.99 -12.62 -4.09
C PHE A 133 11.73 -13.17 -4.78
N SER A 134 11.06 -12.37 -5.60
CA SER A 134 9.85 -12.83 -6.31
C SER A 134 10.14 -13.88 -7.39
N GLY A 135 11.40 -14.02 -7.81
CA GLY A 135 11.83 -15.03 -8.75
C GLY A 135 12.26 -16.37 -8.12
N MET A 136 12.26 -16.46 -6.78
CA MET A 136 12.65 -17.68 -6.04
C MET A 136 11.46 -18.55 -5.59
N ILE A 137 10.24 -18.08 -5.81
CA ILE A 137 8.98 -18.79 -5.55
C ILE A 137 8.32 -19.12 -6.88
#